data_d90d89b82e9b2abb85f30a19d3c98aa0
#
_entry.id   d90d89b82e9b2abb85f30a19d3c98aa0
#
_cell.length_a   1.000
_cell.length_b   1.000
_cell.length_c   1.000
_cell.angle_alpha   90.00
_cell.angle_beta   90.00
_cell.angle_gamma   90.00
#
_symmetry.space_group_name_H-M   'P 1'
#
loop_
_entity.id
_entity.type
_entity.pdbx_description
1 polymer ?
#
loop_
_entity_poly.entity_id
_entity_poly.type
_entity_poly.pdbx_seq_one_letter_code
_entity_poly.pdbx_strand_id
1 'polypeptide(L)'
;MKRGFNWRTGTVFVLLIFGFWAYQFRDLFTVYEQLKGNMNVNDGLTLYITQAASSSLSKDTYRYYLYDAKKSPDDFMAHVKDVEPIMITDDYKANAEVKDGQIYLRVRGNVYSFRSVGYSVAIHLDAAP
;
A
#
# COMPACT_ATOMS: atom_id res chain seq x y z
N MET A 1 30.45 49.65 -6.95
CA MET A 1 29.93 48.63 -7.59
C MET A 1 28.76 48.03 -6.95
N LYS A 2 28.03 47.47 -7.71
CA LYS A 2 26.88 46.92 -7.23
C LYS A 2 26.88 45.47 -7.42
N ARG A 3 26.61 44.77 -6.46
CA ARG A 3 26.46 43.39 -6.65
C ARG A 3 25.19 43.09 -7.31
N GLY A 4 25.20 42.34 -8.38
CA GLY A 4 24.01 41.89 -9.02
C GLY A 4 23.35 40.76 -8.24
N PHE A 5 24.09 40.13 -7.39
CA PHE A 5 23.58 39.00 -6.60
C PHE A 5 23.02 39.47 -5.27
N ASN A 6 21.81 39.10 -4.99
CA ASN A 6 21.15 39.41 -3.73
C ASN A 6 21.20 38.18 -2.84
N TRP A 7 21.66 38.34 -1.63
CA TRP A 7 21.77 37.27 -0.66
C TRP A 7 20.41 36.57 -0.42
N ARG A 8 19.36 37.36 -0.27
CA ARG A 8 18.03 36.79 -0.04
C ARG A 8 17.54 35.98 -1.23
N THR A 9 17.76 36.44 -2.42
CA THR A 9 17.37 35.73 -3.64
C THR A 9 18.10 34.41 -3.75
N GLY A 10 19.40 34.39 -3.46
CA GLY A 10 20.19 33.17 -3.47
C GLY A 10 19.71 32.16 -2.46
N THR A 11 19.37 32.60 -1.25
CA THR A 11 18.88 31.72 -0.20
C THR A 11 17.56 31.08 -0.59
N VAL A 12 16.63 31.85 -1.15
CA VAL A 12 15.35 31.32 -1.61
C VAL A 12 15.55 30.29 -2.71
N PHE A 13 16.44 30.55 -3.63
CA PHE A 13 16.74 29.62 -4.73
C PHE A 13 17.30 28.29 -4.21
N VAL A 14 18.20 28.35 -3.24
CA VAL A 14 18.76 27.14 -2.61
C VAL A 14 17.67 26.34 -1.92
N LEU A 15 16.76 27.00 -1.20
CA LEU A 15 15.67 26.31 -0.52
C LEU A 15 14.73 25.60 -1.51
N LEU A 16 14.45 26.23 -2.65
CA LEU A 16 13.62 25.59 -3.68
C LEU A 16 14.29 24.35 -4.25
N ILE A 17 15.58 24.40 -4.51
CA ILE A 17 16.32 23.26 -5.02
C ILE A 17 16.34 22.14 -3.97
N PHE A 18 16.55 22.48 -2.73
CA PHE A 18 16.57 21.51 -1.63
C PHE A 18 15.21 20.83 -1.47
N GLY A 19 14.14 21.61 -1.56
CA GLY A 19 12.78 21.06 -1.49
C GLY A 19 12.48 20.11 -2.64
N PHE A 20 12.92 20.44 -3.84
CA PHE A 20 12.74 19.58 -5.00
C PHE A 20 13.51 18.26 -4.82
N TRP A 21 14.75 18.34 -4.37
CA TRP A 21 15.56 17.13 -4.10
C TRP A 21 14.95 16.26 -3.02
N ALA A 22 14.44 16.86 -1.95
CA ALA A 22 13.79 16.12 -0.88
C ALA A 22 12.54 15.40 -1.40
N TYR A 23 11.79 16.03 -2.29
CA TYR A 23 10.62 15.41 -2.90
C TYR A 23 11.01 14.20 -3.75
N GLN A 24 12.09 14.31 -4.53
CA GLN A 24 12.60 13.20 -5.33
C GLN A 24 13.08 12.05 -4.46
N PHE A 25 13.81 12.36 -3.38
CA PHE A 25 14.27 11.34 -2.44
C PHE A 25 13.13 10.62 -1.77
N ARG A 26 12.05 11.32 -1.52
CA ARG A 26 10.88 10.71 -0.92
C ARG A 26 10.35 9.56 -1.76
N ASP A 27 10.36 9.71 -3.08
CA ASP A 27 9.92 8.65 -3.98
C ASP A 27 10.88 7.48 -4.01
N LEU A 28 12.17 7.71 -3.79
CA LEU A 28 13.16 6.64 -3.76
C LEU A 28 13.02 5.73 -2.55
N PHE A 29 12.54 6.25 -1.43
CA PHE A 29 12.35 5.49 -0.21
C PHE A 29 10.93 4.95 -0.06
N THR A 30 10.06 5.24 -1.01
CA THR A 30 8.69 4.74 -0.98
C THR A 30 8.68 3.28 -1.41
N VAL A 31 7.97 2.45 -0.66
CA VAL A 31 7.72 1.08 -1.05
C VAL A 31 6.78 1.10 -2.25
N TYR A 32 7.20 0.50 -3.35
CA TYR A 32 6.37 0.41 -4.54
C TYR A 32 5.34 -0.71 -4.36
N GLU A 33 4.08 -0.34 -4.44
CA GLU A 33 3.00 -1.31 -4.42
C GLU A 33 2.39 -1.41 -5.81
N GLN A 34 2.22 -2.65 -6.28
CA GLN A 34 1.52 -2.95 -7.51
C GLN A 34 0.26 -3.73 -7.21
N LEU A 35 -0.80 -3.40 -7.92
CA LEU A 35 -2.05 -4.14 -7.78
C LEU A 35 -1.90 -5.51 -8.45
N LYS A 36 -2.08 -6.58 -7.67
CA LYS A 36 -2.00 -7.94 -8.19
C LYS A 36 -3.35 -8.47 -8.59
N GLY A 37 -4.39 -8.09 -7.87
CA GLY A 37 -5.72 -8.55 -8.16
C GLY A 37 -6.75 -7.93 -7.25
N ASN A 38 -8.00 -8.21 -7.58
CA ASN A 38 -9.11 -7.80 -6.73
C ASN A 38 -10.24 -8.81 -6.87
N MET A 39 -11.11 -8.82 -5.87
CA MET A 39 -12.35 -9.59 -5.94
C MET A 39 -13.42 -8.89 -5.14
N ASN A 40 -14.62 -8.87 -5.67
CA ASN A 40 -15.75 -8.25 -5.00
C ASN A 40 -16.20 -9.13 -3.84
N VAL A 41 -16.35 -8.55 -2.66
CA VAL A 41 -16.80 -9.26 -1.47
C VAL A 41 -18.31 -9.14 -1.34
N ASN A 42 -18.83 -7.93 -1.43
CA ASN A 42 -20.25 -7.64 -1.38
C ASN A 42 -20.51 -6.30 -2.07
N ASP A 43 -21.73 -5.77 -1.96
CA ASP A 43 -22.08 -4.51 -2.63
C ASP A 43 -21.29 -3.31 -2.10
N GLY A 44 -20.74 -3.41 -0.90
CA GLY A 44 -20.03 -2.30 -0.27
C GLY A 44 -18.52 -2.44 -0.23
N LEU A 45 -17.96 -3.65 -0.42
CA LEU A 45 -16.54 -3.90 -0.24
C LEU A 45 -15.94 -4.73 -1.37
N THR A 46 -14.72 -4.36 -1.74
CA THR A 46 -13.87 -5.11 -2.65
C THR A 46 -12.55 -5.42 -1.94
N LEU A 47 -12.07 -6.65 -2.10
CA LEU A 47 -10.77 -7.06 -1.60
C LEU A 47 -9.72 -6.77 -2.66
N TYR A 48 -8.70 -6.01 -2.30
CA TYR A 48 -7.57 -5.71 -3.18
C TYR A 48 -6.32 -6.39 -2.65
N ILE A 49 -5.53 -6.93 -3.55
CA ILE A 49 -4.27 -7.59 -3.23
C ILE A 49 -3.16 -6.85 -3.95
N THR A 50 -2.18 -6.37 -3.21
CA THR A 50 -1.02 -5.68 -3.77
C THR A 50 0.26 -6.44 -3.46
N GLN A 51 1.25 -6.23 -4.30
CA GLN A 51 2.61 -6.69 -4.05
C GLN A 51 3.48 -5.49 -3.79
N ALA A 52 4.16 -5.48 -2.65
CA ALA A 52 5.03 -4.40 -2.25
C ALA A 52 6.47 -4.88 -2.27
N ALA A 53 7.30 -4.20 -3.06
CA ALA A 53 8.72 -4.48 -3.14
C ALA A 53 9.47 -3.51 -2.24
N SER A 54 10.33 -4.04 -1.36
CA SER A 54 11.21 -3.21 -0.55
C SER A 54 12.56 -3.14 -1.22
N SER A 55 13.06 -1.92 -1.41
CA SER A 55 14.36 -1.70 -2.03
C SER A 55 15.53 -2.23 -1.20
N SER A 56 15.33 -2.43 0.09
CA SER A 56 16.40 -2.84 1.01
C SER A 56 16.32 -4.29 1.43
N LEU A 57 15.23 -4.98 1.13
CA LEU A 57 15.01 -6.35 1.57
C LEU A 57 14.82 -7.28 0.39
N SER A 58 15.19 -8.52 0.59
CA SER A 58 15.19 -9.51 -0.46
C SER A 58 13.84 -10.12 -0.76
N LYS A 59 12.81 -9.86 0.05
CA LYS A 59 11.50 -10.47 -0.13
C LYS A 59 10.41 -9.44 -0.32
N ASP A 60 9.57 -9.70 -1.30
CA ASP A 60 8.36 -8.93 -1.50
C ASP A 60 7.32 -9.32 -0.46
N THR A 61 6.46 -8.39 -0.13
CA THR A 61 5.30 -8.65 0.72
C THR A 61 4.04 -8.48 -0.08
N TYR A 62 3.01 -9.21 0.33
CA TYR A 62 1.69 -9.15 -0.27
C TYR A 62 0.73 -8.59 0.76
N ARG A 63 0.00 -7.56 0.36
CA ARG A 63 -0.91 -6.84 1.24
C ARG A 63 -2.33 -6.99 0.74
N TYR A 64 -3.23 -7.27 1.67
CA TYR A 64 -4.64 -7.46 1.40
C TYR A 64 -5.41 -6.33 2.03
N TYR A 65 -6.26 -5.67 1.23
CA TYR A 65 -7.01 -4.50 1.67
C TYR A 65 -8.49 -4.66 1.38
N LEU A 66 -9.30 -4.06 2.23
CA LEU A 66 -10.72 -3.88 1.94
C LEU A 66 -10.97 -2.41 1.62
N TYR A 67 -11.66 -2.17 0.52
CA TYR A 67 -11.92 -0.83 0.05
C TYR A 67 -13.34 -0.73 -0.49
N ASP A 68 -13.86 0.50 -0.62
CA ASP A 68 -15.21 0.76 -1.10
C ASP A 68 -15.40 0.19 -2.51
N ALA A 69 -16.39 -0.69 -2.65
CA ALA A 69 -16.68 -1.32 -3.93
C ALA A 69 -17.17 -0.33 -4.99
N LYS A 70 -17.67 0.84 -4.58
CA LYS A 70 -18.11 1.89 -5.49
C LYS A 70 -16.97 2.70 -6.07
N LYS A 71 -15.77 2.54 -5.54
CA LYS A 71 -14.58 3.23 -6.01
C LYS A 71 -13.83 2.36 -7.01
N SER A 72 -13.13 3.02 -7.94
CA SER A 72 -12.36 2.30 -8.95
C SER A 72 -11.05 1.75 -8.36
N PRO A 73 -10.44 0.75 -9.03
CA PRO A 73 -9.09 0.32 -8.66
C PRO A 73 -8.06 1.45 -8.69
N ASP A 74 -8.18 2.37 -9.63
CA ASP A 74 -7.28 3.52 -9.71
C ASP A 74 -7.45 4.42 -8.49
N ASP A 75 -8.67 4.62 -8.02
CA ASP A 75 -8.93 5.39 -6.81
C ASP A 75 -8.30 4.72 -5.60
N PHE A 76 -8.44 3.39 -5.49
CA PHE A 76 -7.79 2.64 -4.42
C PHE A 76 -6.27 2.82 -4.45
N MET A 77 -5.64 2.66 -5.60
CA MET A 77 -4.18 2.78 -5.71
C MET A 77 -3.70 4.19 -5.43
N ALA A 78 -4.51 5.21 -5.73
CA ALA A 78 -4.18 6.59 -5.40
C ALA A 78 -4.17 6.84 -3.88
N HIS A 79 -4.92 6.05 -3.11
CA HIS A 79 -5.07 6.23 -1.67
C HIS A 79 -4.51 5.06 -0.86
N VAL A 80 -3.78 4.14 -1.50
CA VAL A 80 -3.34 2.90 -0.87
C VAL A 80 -2.50 3.14 0.38
N LYS A 81 -1.75 4.22 0.43
CA LYS A 81 -0.93 4.55 1.60
C LYS A 81 -1.74 4.95 2.82
N ASP A 82 -2.98 5.37 2.61
CA ASP A 82 -3.87 5.81 3.68
C ASP A 82 -4.80 4.69 4.15
N VAL A 83 -4.77 3.54 3.50
CA VAL A 83 -5.61 2.40 3.83
C VAL A 83 -4.79 1.38 4.60
N GLU A 84 -5.30 0.93 5.75
CA GLU A 84 -4.63 -0.13 6.49
C GLU A 84 -4.95 -1.49 5.87
N PRO A 85 -3.93 -2.32 5.64
CA PRO A 85 -4.17 -3.68 5.14
C PRO A 85 -4.79 -4.56 6.22
N ILE A 86 -5.63 -5.49 5.80
CA ILE A 86 -6.16 -6.51 6.71
C ILE A 86 -5.15 -7.62 6.95
N MET A 87 -4.23 -7.84 6.01
CA MET A 87 -3.18 -8.84 6.16
C MET A 87 -1.94 -8.43 5.37
N ILE A 88 -0.78 -8.70 5.94
CA ILE A 88 0.52 -8.58 5.26
C ILE A 88 1.24 -9.90 5.42
N THR A 89 1.64 -10.50 4.30
CA THR A 89 2.33 -11.78 4.28
C THR A 89 3.42 -11.79 3.21
N ASP A 90 4.40 -12.68 3.35
CA ASP A 90 5.41 -12.93 2.33
C ASP A 90 5.08 -14.12 1.42
N ASP A 91 3.93 -14.74 1.62
CA ASP A 91 3.52 -15.90 0.84
C ASP A 91 2.93 -15.46 -0.50
N TYR A 92 3.70 -15.66 -1.58
CA TYR A 92 3.24 -15.31 -2.93
C TYR A 92 2.16 -16.25 -3.44
N LYS A 93 1.97 -17.41 -2.80
CA LYS A 93 0.94 -18.38 -3.15
C LYS A 93 -0.28 -18.31 -2.24
N ALA A 94 -0.35 -17.30 -1.40
CA ALA A 94 -1.51 -17.11 -0.54
C ALA A 94 -2.78 -17.05 -1.38
N ASN A 95 -3.81 -17.70 -0.89
CA ASN A 95 -5.09 -17.78 -1.59
C ASN A 95 -6.16 -17.03 -0.83
N ALA A 96 -6.97 -16.31 -1.56
CA ALA A 96 -8.11 -15.59 -1.01
C ALA A 96 -9.37 -16.03 -1.73
N GLU A 97 -10.39 -16.39 -0.98
CA GLU A 97 -11.70 -16.74 -1.52
C GLU A 97 -12.77 -15.92 -0.86
N VAL A 98 -13.78 -15.55 -1.64
CA VAL A 98 -14.98 -14.91 -1.14
C VAL A 98 -16.12 -15.88 -1.31
N LYS A 99 -16.79 -16.19 -0.20
CA LYS A 99 -17.90 -17.12 -0.21
C LYS A 99 -18.96 -16.63 0.76
N ASP A 100 -20.18 -16.46 0.29
CA ASP A 100 -21.32 -15.98 1.06
C ASP A 100 -21.03 -14.64 1.78
N GLY A 101 -20.33 -13.73 1.08
CA GLY A 101 -19.96 -12.44 1.64
C GLY A 101 -18.89 -12.48 2.71
N GLN A 102 -18.25 -13.62 2.90
CA GLN A 102 -17.15 -13.80 3.85
C GLN A 102 -15.85 -14.02 3.11
N ILE A 103 -14.74 -13.65 3.75
CA ILE A 103 -13.41 -13.75 3.17
C ILE A 103 -12.67 -14.89 3.86
N TYR A 104 -12.10 -15.79 3.04
CA TYR A 104 -11.29 -16.90 3.51
C TYR A 104 -9.87 -16.73 2.95
N LEU A 105 -8.91 -16.58 3.86
CA LEU A 105 -7.50 -16.40 3.50
C LEU A 105 -6.73 -17.65 3.91
N ARG A 106 -5.95 -18.19 2.98
CA ARG A 106 -5.09 -19.34 3.23
C ARG A 106 -3.65 -18.94 2.95
N VAL A 107 -2.81 -19.03 3.96
CA VAL A 107 -1.42 -18.58 3.92
C VAL A 107 -0.51 -19.70 4.41
N ARG A 108 0.58 -19.92 3.68
CA ARG A 108 1.64 -20.83 4.10
C ARG A 108 2.95 -20.06 4.04
N GLY A 109 3.28 -19.40 5.15
CA GLY A 109 4.43 -18.53 5.25
C GLY A 109 4.26 -17.59 6.43
N ASN A 110 5.00 -16.50 6.41
CA ASN A 110 4.96 -15.52 7.48
C ASN A 110 3.77 -14.57 7.31
N VAL A 111 3.03 -14.35 8.39
CA VAL A 111 2.01 -13.31 8.46
C VAL A 111 2.54 -12.23 9.38
N TYR A 112 2.82 -11.06 8.83
CA TYR A 112 3.39 -9.96 9.59
C TYR A 112 2.32 -9.14 10.30
N SER A 113 1.12 -9.13 9.74
CA SER A 113 0.00 -8.39 10.31
C SER A 113 -1.30 -9.02 9.85
N PHE A 114 -2.28 -9.05 10.75
CA PHE A 114 -3.63 -9.50 10.43
C PHE A 114 -4.63 -8.75 11.31
N ARG A 115 -5.66 -8.18 10.67
CA ARG A 115 -6.72 -7.45 11.36
C ARG A 115 -8.07 -7.89 10.82
N SER A 116 -8.95 -8.30 11.71
CA SER A 116 -10.32 -8.65 11.35
C SER A 116 -11.34 -7.79 12.09
N VAL A 117 -10.89 -6.86 12.90
CA VAL A 117 -11.75 -6.03 13.75
C VAL A 117 -12.14 -4.75 13.01
N GLY A 118 -13.38 -4.33 13.17
CA GLY A 118 -13.86 -3.08 12.60
C GLY A 118 -14.44 -3.20 11.20
N TYR A 119 -14.50 -4.40 10.66
CA TYR A 119 -15.10 -4.66 9.34
C TYR A 119 -16.45 -5.33 9.49
N SER A 120 -17.36 -5.01 8.57
CA SER A 120 -18.68 -5.62 8.53
C SER A 120 -18.70 -7.03 7.94
N VAL A 121 -17.54 -7.54 7.58
CA VAL A 121 -17.38 -8.82 6.90
C VAL A 121 -16.54 -9.73 7.80
N ALA A 122 -16.95 -11.00 7.89
CA ALA A 122 -16.16 -12.01 8.59
C ALA A 122 -14.93 -12.38 7.74
N ILE A 123 -13.77 -12.38 8.37
CA ILE A 123 -12.51 -12.73 7.74
C ILE A 123 -11.94 -13.95 8.46
N HIS A 124 -11.76 -15.02 7.70
CA HIS A 124 -11.22 -16.28 8.23
C HIS A 124 -9.80 -16.46 7.74
N LEU A 125 -8.87 -16.66 8.65
CA LEU A 125 -7.47 -16.88 8.31
C LEU A 125 -7.06 -18.29 8.68
N ASP A 126 -6.57 -19.03 7.66
CA ASP A 126 -5.91 -20.33 7.85
C ASP A 126 -4.44 -20.11 7.53
N ALA A 127 -3.62 -19.96 8.57
CA ALA A 127 -2.20 -19.69 8.44
C ALA A 127 -1.38 -20.82 9.03
N ALA A 128 -0.35 -21.23 8.32
CA ALA A 128 0.62 -22.22 8.77
C ALA A 128 1.98 -21.89 8.21
N PRO A 129 3.07 -22.24 8.91
CA PRO A 129 4.42 -22.01 8.40
C PRO A 129 4.76 -22.85 7.16
#